data_ad893bff08333d17224dcc176e1d6962
#
_entry.id   ad893bff08333d17224dcc176e1d6962
#
_cell.length_a   1.000
_cell.length_b   1.000
_cell.length_c   1.000
_cell.angle_alpha   90.00
_cell.angle_beta   90.00
_cell.angle_gamma   90.00
#
_symmetry.space_group_name_H-M   'P 1'
#
loop_
_entity.id
_entity.type
_entity.pdbx_description
1 polymer ?
#
loop_
_entity_poly.entity_id
_entity_poly.type
_entity_poly.pdbx_seq_one_letter_code
_entity_poly.pdbx_strand_id
1 'polypeptide(L)'
;MHLPRSLSTALAVTAVAAALPLAAVVDVAAAAEPVKRPKSLVIGIDGATFAKFGKAKMPNIDALIANGMTATSNLYAAPMAPTSSGPGWSSIATGVWPDKHHVVDNSFNGADFAQYPDYMSRAEAAQPALNTLVVGTWGPITSNVFGAATDTRIAGANDADTTAQAVARLSTTDADATFVHLDEVDGAGHYYGAAAPKYLDALRTADSQVGQLVRAVTSRPGYASEDWQIIVTADHGHTDGGGHGGNTPQERQTFVIAKGTGFAPRSVRNDVKISDIAPTVLSHVGITPNPAWQLDGKPISTLTPDAFDSLRPALRTRVDEAGLPSTLKGWTNTAPSGWTVDNSAMPTGGVTEWRGWSFATDEFWTNTDLAQGRETNVRARDVFAVADSDEWDDAAHGTGQFDSTLISPSFPVTGGTVATVSYATNYRVDGPQTGDVLISFNGGAPQPLKAYRADVNTVEKLAVAVPAGVTSVRLHFRYTGTNSSFWTVDQVGVTG
;
A
#
# COMPACT_ATOMS: atom_id res chain seq x y z
N MET A 1 47.96 14.20 86.04
CA MET A 1 49.09 13.52 86.71
C MET A 1 49.42 12.27 85.91
N HIS A 2 50.63 12.22 85.34
CA HIS A 2 51.32 11.05 84.75
C HIS A 2 50.69 10.27 83.56
N LEU A 3 51.25 10.59 82.43
CA LEU A 3 51.39 9.64 81.27
C LEU A 3 52.44 8.55 81.59
N PRO A 4 52.36 7.41 80.94
CA PRO A 4 53.58 7.00 80.25
C PRO A 4 53.31 6.47 78.83
N ARG A 5 54.38 6.55 78.07
CA ARG A 5 54.68 6.25 76.68
C ARG A 5 54.38 4.79 76.27
N SER A 6 53.86 4.60 75.06
CA SER A 6 53.75 3.31 74.39
C SER A 6 54.82 3.15 73.32
N LEU A 7 55.42 1.99 73.25
CA LEU A 7 56.35 1.52 72.22
C LEU A 7 55.65 1.19 70.94
N SER A 8 56.23 1.63 69.82
CA SER A 8 55.88 1.23 68.50
C SER A 8 56.61 -0.05 68.08
N THR A 9 55.87 -1.09 67.73
CA THR A 9 56.45 -2.27 67.14
C THR A 9 56.07 -2.26 65.62
N ALA A 10 57.06 -2.17 64.75
CA ALA A 10 56.92 -2.24 63.33
C ALA A 10 56.80 -3.71 62.89
N LEU A 11 55.70 -4.08 62.24
CA LEU A 11 55.53 -5.37 61.61
C LEU A 11 55.82 -5.22 60.10
N ALA A 12 56.87 -5.88 59.66
CA ALA A 12 57.21 -5.97 58.26
C ALA A 12 56.27 -7.01 57.58
N VAL A 13 55.44 -6.56 56.65
CA VAL A 13 54.58 -7.44 55.79
C VAL A 13 55.32 -7.67 54.49
N THR A 14 55.76 -8.87 54.30
CA THR A 14 56.34 -9.35 53.04
C THR A 14 55.21 -9.62 52.07
N ALA A 15 55.06 -8.83 50.99
CA ALA A 15 54.09 -9.04 49.91
C ALA A 15 54.61 -10.12 48.95
N VAL A 16 53.97 -11.29 48.96
CA VAL A 16 54.13 -12.30 47.88
C VAL A 16 53.26 -11.95 46.71
N ALA A 17 53.86 -11.51 45.63
CA ALA A 17 53.16 -11.27 44.35
C ALA A 17 52.84 -12.64 43.68
N ALA A 18 51.60 -13.06 43.75
CA ALA A 18 51.08 -14.16 42.94
C ALA A 18 50.78 -13.65 41.51
N ALA A 19 51.58 -14.10 40.55
CA ALA A 19 51.30 -13.87 39.13
C ALA A 19 50.14 -14.74 38.72
N LEU A 20 48.97 -14.15 38.45
CA LEU A 20 47.86 -14.78 37.78
C LEU A 20 48.17 -14.88 36.28
N PRO A 21 47.97 -16.04 35.65
CA PRO A 21 48.09 -16.13 34.19
C PRO A 21 47.01 -15.28 33.51
N LEU A 22 47.41 -14.35 32.63
CA LEU A 22 46.54 -13.64 31.72
C LEU A 22 45.91 -14.64 30.76
N ALA A 23 44.68 -15.04 31.00
CA ALA A 23 43.91 -15.82 30.04
C ALA A 23 43.64 -14.88 28.85
N ALA A 24 44.26 -15.22 27.70
CA ALA A 24 43.93 -14.55 26.44
C ALA A 24 42.46 -14.81 26.14
N VAL A 25 41.61 -13.80 26.21
CA VAL A 25 40.27 -13.81 25.68
C VAL A 25 40.43 -13.88 24.16
N VAL A 26 40.28 -15.06 23.59
CA VAL A 26 40.15 -15.22 22.16
C VAL A 26 38.76 -14.69 21.83
N ASP A 27 38.73 -13.47 21.31
CA ASP A 27 37.52 -12.92 20.70
C ASP A 27 37.18 -13.82 19.48
N VAL A 28 36.29 -14.77 19.69
CA VAL A 28 35.70 -15.54 18.58
C VAL A 28 34.79 -14.55 17.88
N ALA A 29 35.32 -13.88 16.86
CA ALA A 29 34.49 -13.10 15.94
C ALA A 29 33.35 -14.02 15.49
N ALA A 30 32.12 -13.69 15.88
CA ALA A 30 30.93 -14.38 15.40
C ALA A 30 30.98 -14.33 13.87
N ALA A 31 31.09 -15.51 13.23
CA ALA A 31 31.06 -15.59 11.78
C ALA A 31 29.76 -14.93 11.32
N ALA A 32 29.84 -13.93 10.45
CA ALA A 32 28.65 -13.30 9.89
C ALA A 32 27.80 -14.41 9.26
N GLU A 33 26.50 -14.42 9.61
CA GLU A 33 25.56 -15.35 9.00
C GLU A 33 25.67 -15.22 7.47
N PRO A 34 25.73 -16.33 6.73
CA PRO A 34 25.83 -16.28 5.28
C PRO A 34 24.61 -15.54 4.71
N VAL A 35 24.86 -14.58 3.81
CA VAL A 35 23.80 -13.84 3.14
C VAL A 35 22.94 -14.82 2.35
N LYS A 36 21.66 -14.90 2.72
CA LYS A 36 20.70 -15.79 2.06
C LYS A 36 20.35 -15.24 0.67
N ARG A 37 20.11 -16.14 -0.27
CA ARG A 37 19.69 -15.76 -1.63
C ARG A 37 18.22 -15.34 -1.63
N PRO A 38 17.86 -14.12 -2.03
CA PRO A 38 16.48 -13.69 -2.05
C PRO A 38 15.68 -14.42 -3.14
N LYS A 39 14.48 -14.84 -2.80
CA LYS A 39 13.52 -15.48 -3.70
C LYS A 39 12.10 -15.05 -3.40
N SER A 40 11.26 -14.93 -4.42
CA SER A 40 9.89 -14.50 -4.24
C SER A 40 8.90 -15.47 -4.90
N LEU A 41 7.76 -15.66 -4.22
CA LEU A 41 6.60 -16.37 -4.73
C LEU A 41 5.37 -15.49 -4.52
N VAL A 42 4.75 -15.03 -5.60
CA VAL A 42 3.45 -14.37 -5.58
C VAL A 42 2.39 -15.35 -6.05
N ILE A 43 1.33 -15.52 -5.27
CA ILE A 43 0.19 -16.38 -5.58
C ILE A 43 -1.04 -15.48 -5.73
N GLY A 44 -1.59 -15.41 -6.93
CA GLY A 44 -2.82 -14.71 -7.23
C GLY A 44 -4.01 -15.67 -7.21
N ILE A 45 -5.07 -15.31 -6.51
CA ILE A 45 -6.33 -16.06 -6.48
C ILE A 45 -7.40 -15.15 -7.07
N ASP A 46 -7.77 -15.39 -8.34
CA ASP A 46 -8.70 -14.56 -9.09
C ASP A 46 -10.06 -14.49 -8.39
N GLY A 47 -10.61 -13.28 -8.31
CA GLY A 47 -11.94 -13.04 -7.75
C GLY A 47 -12.11 -13.40 -6.25
N ALA A 48 -11.02 -13.58 -5.49
CA ALA A 48 -11.09 -14.00 -4.10
C ALA A 48 -11.50 -12.85 -3.17
N THR A 49 -12.65 -12.98 -2.51
CA THR A 49 -13.18 -12.01 -1.55
C THR A 49 -12.67 -12.30 -0.15
N PHE A 50 -11.76 -11.46 0.36
CA PHE A 50 -11.11 -11.63 1.68
C PHE A 50 -12.11 -11.80 2.83
N ALA A 51 -13.22 -11.07 2.82
CA ALA A 51 -14.29 -11.16 3.83
C ALA A 51 -14.92 -12.56 3.94
N LYS A 52 -14.72 -13.43 2.96
CA LYS A 52 -15.24 -14.81 2.96
C LYS A 52 -14.27 -15.84 3.57
N PHE A 53 -13.00 -15.49 3.78
CA PHE A 53 -11.96 -16.42 4.24
C PHE A 53 -12.28 -17.07 5.57
N GLY A 54 -12.77 -16.31 6.56
CA GLY A 54 -13.18 -16.85 7.85
C GLY A 54 -14.31 -17.89 7.76
N LYS A 55 -15.26 -17.71 6.84
CA LYS A 55 -16.34 -18.67 6.58
C LYS A 55 -15.84 -19.89 5.80
N ALA A 56 -14.91 -19.70 4.87
CA ALA A 56 -14.32 -20.78 4.11
C ALA A 56 -13.43 -21.67 4.99
N LYS A 57 -12.77 -21.13 6.02
CA LYS A 57 -11.75 -21.77 6.85
C LYS A 57 -10.55 -22.18 6.01
N MET A 58 -9.59 -21.30 5.89
CA MET A 58 -8.41 -21.42 5.01
C MET A 58 -7.13 -21.59 5.84
N PRO A 59 -6.84 -22.80 6.37
CA PRO A 59 -5.78 -23.00 7.36
C PRO A 59 -4.35 -22.71 6.82
N ASN A 60 -4.09 -22.87 5.52
CA ASN A 60 -2.78 -22.56 4.94
C ASN A 60 -2.59 -21.04 4.82
N ILE A 61 -3.61 -20.31 4.42
CA ILE A 61 -3.60 -18.83 4.40
C ILE A 61 -3.58 -18.29 5.83
N ASP A 62 -4.35 -18.87 6.77
CA ASP A 62 -4.30 -18.49 8.19
C ASP A 62 -2.89 -18.65 8.77
N ALA A 63 -2.15 -19.69 8.35
CA ALA A 63 -0.75 -19.87 8.73
C ALA A 63 0.18 -18.79 8.13
N LEU A 64 -0.06 -18.32 6.91
CA LEU A 64 0.67 -17.19 6.34
C LEU A 64 0.38 -15.90 7.11
N ILE A 65 -0.88 -15.60 7.40
CA ILE A 65 -1.31 -14.45 8.22
C ILE A 65 -0.67 -14.49 9.62
N ALA A 66 -0.69 -15.65 10.26
CA ALA A 66 -0.12 -15.81 11.60
C ALA A 66 1.39 -15.57 11.66
N ASN A 67 2.10 -15.76 10.54
CA ASN A 67 3.55 -15.61 10.43
C ASN A 67 4.00 -14.46 9.52
N GLY A 68 3.08 -13.56 9.18
CA GLY A 68 3.33 -12.46 8.26
C GLY A 68 2.39 -11.28 8.47
N MET A 69 2.29 -10.46 7.46
CA MET A 69 1.49 -9.26 7.38
C MET A 69 0.20 -9.50 6.59
N THR A 70 -0.87 -8.80 6.95
CA THR A 70 -2.12 -8.73 6.18
C THR A 70 -2.49 -7.27 5.93
N ALA A 71 -2.90 -6.97 4.72
CA ALA A 71 -3.49 -5.69 4.34
C ALA A 71 -4.74 -5.92 3.49
N THR A 72 -5.73 -5.06 3.66
CA THR A 72 -6.86 -4.94 2.74
C THR A 72 -6.89 -3.54 2.16
N SER A 73 -7.29 -3.40 0.91
CA SER A 73 -7.45 -2.12 0.24
C SER A 73 -8.56 -2.20 -0.79
N ASN A 74 -8.98 -1.05 -1.31
CA ASN A 74 -9.95 -0.98 -2.37
C ASN A 74 -9.26 -0.75 -3.72
N LEU A 75 -9.92 -1.26 -4.75
CA LEU A 75 -9.62 -0.95 -6.14
C LEU A 75 -10.32 0.34 -6.58
N TYR A 76 -9.95 0.76 -7.77
CA TYR A 76 -10.71 1.67 -8.61
C TYR A 76 -12.09 1.10 -8.98
N ALA A 77 -12.93 1.93 -9.59
CA ALA A 77 -14.05 1.53 -10.42
C ALA A 77 -14.13 2.49 -11.63
N ALA A 78 -15.15 2.35 -12.47
CA ALA A 78 -15.40 3.33 -13.53
C ALA A 78 -15.48 4.77 -12.93
N PRO A 79 -14.92 5.81 -13.57
CA PRO A 79 -14.44 5.81 -14.97
C PRO A 79 -12.99 5.31 -15.18
N MET A 80 -12.24 4.95 -14.14
CA MET A 80 -10.85 4.51 -14.33
C MET A 80 -10.78 3.16 -15.06
N ALA A 81 -11.41 2.13 -14.51
CA ALA A 81 -11.61 0.82 -15.13
C ALA A 81 -12.68 0.03 -14.36
N PRO A 82 -13.35 -0.97 -14.94
CA PRO A 82 -14.13 -1.96 -14.20
C PRO A 82 -13.23 -2.80 -13.28
N THR A 83 -13.81 -3.35 -12.21
CA THR A 83 -13.16 -4.33 -11.33
C THR A 83 -13.10 -5.70 -12.02
N SER A 84 -12.16 -5.89 -12.94
CA SER A 84 -12.00 -7.11 -13.74
C SER A 84 -10.54 -7.54 -13.86
N SER A 85 -10.35 -8.80 -14.26
CA SER A 85 -9.06 -9.49 -14.21
C SER A 85 -7.96 -8.80 -15.01
N GLY A 86 -8.23 -8.34 -16.23
CA GLY A 86 -7.24 -7.63 -17.07
C GLY A 86 -6.64 -6.41 -16.34
N PRO A 87 -7.45 -5.42 -15.93
CA PRO A 87 -6.98 -4.26 -15.17
C PRO A 87 -6.34 -4.61 -13.83
N GLY A 88 -6.92 -5.54 -13.06
CA GLY A 88 -6.43 -5.93 -11.75
C GLY A 88 -5.05 -6.59 -11.80
N TRP A 89 -4.90 -7.66 -12.61
CA TRP A 89 -3.61 -8.34 -12.77
C TRP A 89 -2.56 -7.44 -13.40
N SER A 90 -2.96 -6.56 -14.34
CA SER A 90 -2.01 -5.58 -14.90
C SER A 90 -1.51 -4.61 -13.83
N SER A 91 -2.37 -4.14 -12.92
CA SER A 91 -1.95 -3.27 -11.81
C SER A 91 -0.99 -3.97 -10.85
N ILE A 92 -1.22 -5.26 -10.54
CA ILE A 92 -0.32 -6.08 -9.74
C ILE A 92 1.04 -6.27 -10.43
N ALA A 93 1.02 -6.60 -11.74
CA ALA A 93 2.23 -6.92 -12.48
C ALA A 93 3.09 -5.70 -12.79
N THR A 94 2.47 -4.56 -13.13
CA THR A 94 3.19 -3.35 -13.56
C THR A 94 3.56 -2.41 -12.40
N GLY A 95 2.81 -2.45 -11.29
CA GLY A 95 2.96 -1.52 -10.16
C GLY A 95 2.40 -0.13 -10.43
N VAL A 96 1.52 0.01 -11.45
CA VAL A 96 0.79 1.26 -11.75
C VAL A 96 -0.69 0.97 -11.93
N TRP A 97 -1.54 2.00 -11.85
CA TRP A 97 -2.98 1.90 -11.99
C TRP A 97 -3.44 1.96 -13.47
N PRO A 98 -4.71 1.62 -13.78
CA PRO A 98 -5.22 1.58 -15.16
C PRO A 98 -5.09 2.88 -15.95
N ASP A 99 -5.11 4.02 -15.31
CA ASP A 99 -4.89 5.33 -15.95
C ASP A 99 -3.46 5.51 -16.50
N LYS A 100 -2.52 4.62 -16.15
CA LYS A 100 -1.15 4.58 -16.69
C LYS A 100 -0.94 3.39 -17.62
N HIS A 101 -1.27 2.17 -17.18
CA HIS A 101 -1.04 1.00 -18.03
C HIS A 101 -2.12 0.80 -19.12
N HIS A 102 -3.22 1.58 -19.09
CA HIS A 102 -4.31 1.63 -20.08
C HIS A 102 -5.03 0.29 -20.33
N VAL A 103 -4.87 -0.71 -19.47
CA VAL A 103 -5.71 -1.90 -19.52
C VAL A 103 -7.01 -1.58 -18.79
N VAL A 104 -8.09 -1.48 -19.54
CA VAL A 104 -9.42 -1.11 -19.04
C VAL A 104 -10.45 -2.24 -19.19
N ASP A 105 -10.06 -3.37 -19.77
CA ASP A 105 -10.87 -4.58 -19.88
C ASP A 105 -9.99 -5.82 -20.17
N ASN A 106 -10.62 -6.98 -20.32
CA ASN A 106 -9.93 -8.25 -20.60
C ASN A 106 -9.48 -8.41 -22.05
N SER A 107 -9.69 -7.41 -22.93
CA SER A 107 -9.18 -7.42 -24.30
C SER A 107 -7.73 -6.95 -24.40
N PHE A 108 -7.24 -6.22 -23.38
CA PHE A 108 -5.92 -5.57 -23.36
C PHE A 108 -5.69 -4.57 -24.49
N ASN A 109 -6.76 -4.13 -25.17
CA ASN A 109 -6.65 -3.13 -26.22
C ASN A 109 -6.19 -1.79 -25.67
N GLY A 110 -5.13 -1.23 -26.25
CA GLY A 110 -4.55 0.04 -25.79
C GLY A 110 -3.57 -0.09 -24.62
N ALA A 111 -3.28 -1.30 -24.14
CA ALA A 111 -2.32 -1.52 -23.05
C ALA A 111 -0.95 -0.88 -23.36
N ASP A 112 -0.41 -0.11 -22.41
CA ASP A 112 0.90 0.55 -22.52
C ASP A 112 1.96 -0.21 -21.71
N PHE A 113 2.14 -1.49 -22.01
CA PHE A 113 3.20 -2.30 -21.42
C PHE A 113 4.61 -1.94 -21.92
N ALA A 114 4.72 -1.15 -22.99
CA ALA A 114 5.99 -0.60 -23.44
C ALA A 114 6.54 0.42 -22.43
N GLN A 115 5.69 1.30 -21.92
CA GLN A 115 6.05 2.29 -20.90
C GLN A 115 6.05 1.67 -19.50
N TYR A 116 5.08 0.78 -19.21
CA TYR A 116 4.87 0.14 -17.92
C TYR A 116 4.93 -1.38 -18.01
N PRO A 117 6.13 -1.97 -18.30
CA PRO A 117 6.28 -3.41 -18.35
C PRO A 117 6.08 -4.03 -16.95
N ASP A 118 5.71 -5.31 -16.95
CA ASP A 118 5.57 -6.11 -15.74
C ASP A 118 6.91 -6.28 -14.99
N TYR A 119 6.83 -6.65 -13.70
CA TYR A 119 8.01 -6.73 -12.85
C TYR A 119 8.96 -7.87 -13.22
N MET A 120 8.51 -8.96 -13.87
CA MET A 120 9.40 -10.01 -14.39
C MET A 120 10.25 -9.44 -15.54
N SER A 121 9.61 -8.75 -16.49
CA SER A 121 10.32 -8.07 -17.58
C SER A 121 11.32 -7.03 -17.07
N ARG A 122 10.98 -6.30 -16.00
CA ARG A 122 11.91 -5.35 -15.34
C ARG A 122 13.06 -6.08 -14.65
N ALA A 123 12.79 -7.24 -14.02
CA ALA A 123 13.81 -8.06 -13.37
C ALA A 123 14.84 -8.57 -14.39
N GLU A 124 14.36 -9.14 -15.49
CA GLU A 124 15.22 -9.61 -16.59
C GLU A 124 16.07 -8.48 -17.20
N ALA A 125 15.46 -7.32 -17.43
CA ALA A 125 16.18 -6.16 -17.98
C ALA A 125 17.27 -5.63 -17.03
N ALA A 126 17.03 -5.68 -15.71
CA ALA A 126 17.97 -5.18 -14.71
C ALA A 126 19.05 -6.21 -14.31
N GLN A 127 18.69 -7.47 -14.24
CA GLN A 127 19.56 -8.58 -13.82
C GLN A 127 19.25 -9.87 -14.63
N PRO A 128 19.79 -9.98 -15.88
CA PRO A 128 19.52 -11.12 -16.77
C PRO A 128 19.98 -12.50 -16.24
N ALA A 129 20.59 -12.55 -15.07
CA ALA A 129 20.99 -13.79 -14.41
C ALA A 129 19.90 -14.32 -13.43
N LEU A 130 18.84 -13.55 -13.19
CA LEU A 130 17.67 -14.02 -12.44
C LEU A 130 16.88 -15.01 -13.29
N ASN A 131 16.31 -16.01 -12.64
CA ASN A 131 15.40 -16.94 -13.27
C ASN A 131 13.96 -16.58 -12.92
N THR A 132 13.16 -16.24 -13.91
CA THR A 132 11.77 -15.82 -13.72
C THR A 132 10.78 -16.89 -14.21
N LEU A 133 9.71 -17.09 -13.43
CA LEU A 133 8.70 -18.13 -13.67
C LEU A 133 7.29 -17.56 -13.51
N VAL A 134 6.45 -17.76 -14.52
CA VAL A 134 5.01 -17.48 -14.45
C VAL A 134 4.24 -18.72 -14.81
N VAL A 135 3.30 -19.15 -13.96
CA VAL A 135 2.37 -20.26 -14.21
C VAL A 135 0.96 -19.77 -13.96
N GLY A 136 0.07 -19.84 -14.94
CA GLY A 136 -1.26 -19.27 -14.82
C GLY A 136 -2.35 -20.11 -15.46
N THR A 137 -3.50 -20.18 -14.80
CA THR A 137 -4.70 -20.87 -15.33
C THR A 137 -5.40 -20.00 -16.37
N TRP A 138 -5.66 -18.72 -16.06
CA TRP A 138 -6.24 -17.80 -17.04
C TRP A 138 -5.19 -17.44 -18.11
N GLY A 139 -5.50 -17.76 -19.37
CA GLY A 139 -4.54 -17.63 -20.48
C GLY A 139 -3.84 -16.27 -20.60
N PRO A 140 -4.56 -15.13 -20.46
CA PRO A 140 -3.97 -13.80 -20.53
C PRO A 140 -2.86 -13.51 -19.52
N ILE A 141 -2.76 -14.22 -18.40
CA ILE A 141 -1.64 -14.09 -17.48
C ILE A 141 -0.31 -14.33 -18.20
N THR A 142 -0.25 -15.39 -19.01
CA THR A 142 0.98 -15.80 -19.69
C THR A 142 1.13 -15.23 -21.10
N SER A 143 0.04 -14.71 -21.70
CA SER A 143 0.07 -14.16 -23.05
C SER A 143 0.10 -12.64 -23.12
N ASN A 144 -0.43 -11.93 -22.10
CA ASN A 144 -0.62 -10.49 -22.09
C ASN A 144 0.02 -9.81 -20.88
N VAL A 145 -0.34 -10.25 -19.64
CA VAL A 145 0.05 -9.59 -18.40
C VAL A 145 1.57 -9.66 -18.16
N PHE A 146 2.15 -10.86 -18.30
CA PHE A 146 3.60 -11.05 -18.20
C PHE A 146 4.24 -11.19 -19.57
N GLY A 147 5.19 -10.30 -19.84
CA GLY A 147 5.83 -10.15 -21.14
C GLY A 147 6.74 -11.30 -21.54
N ALA A 148 7.14 -11.28 -22.81
CA ALA A 148 8.01 -12.32 -23.42
C ALA A 148 9.43 -12.36 -22.84
N ALA A 149 9.85 -11.36 -22.06
CA ALA A 149 11.15 -11.35 -21.39
C ALA A 149 11.21 -12.35 -20.20
N THR A 150 10.07 -12.76 -19.65
CA THR A 150 10.01 -13.80 -18.61
C THR A 150 10.57 -15.11 -19.13
N ASP A 151 11.53 -15.71 -18.44
CA ASP A 151 12.24 -16.93 -18.87
C ASP A 151 11.30 -18.13 -19.11
N THR A 152 10.37 -18.34 -18.19
CA THR A 152 9.45 -19.47 -18.28
C THR A 152 8.01 -19.00 -18.02
N ARG A 153 7.14 -19.18 -19.01
CA ARG A 153 5.71 -18.94 -18.91
C ARG A 153 4.94 -20.21 -19.25
N ILE A 154 4.07 -20.67 -18.36
CA ILE A 154 3.33 -21.92 -18.49
C ILE A 154 1.84 -21.64 -18.31
N ALA A 155 1.05 -21.96 -19.33
CA ALA A 155 -0.40 -21.94 -19.23
C ALA A 155 -0.88 -23.30 -18.70
N GLY A 156 -1.51 -23.31 -17.53
CA GLY A 156 -2.16 -24.49 -16.98
C GLY A 156 -3.56 -24.69 -17.55
N ALA A 157 -3.99 -25.93 -17.63
CA ALA A 157 -5.31 -26.29 -18.13
C ALA A 157 -6.44 -25.98 -17.12
N ASN A 158 -6.12 -25.94 -15.84
CA ASN A 158 -6.97 -25.61 -14.68
C ASN A 158 -6.07 -25.39 -13.45
N ASP A 159 -6.64 -25.01 -12.31
CA ASP A 159 -5.88 -24.72 -11.11
C ASP A 159 -5.11 -25.94 -10.57
N ALA A 160 -5.63 -27.13 -10.73
CA ALA A 160 -4.93 -28.34 -10.31
C ALA A 160 -3.67 -28.58 -11.17
N ASP A 161 -3.76 -28.40 -12.48
CA ASP A 161 -2.61 -28.51 -13.39
C ASP A 161 -1.60 -27.37 -13.16
N THR A 162 -2.08 -26.11 -13.04
CA THR A 162 -1.25 -24.94 -12.69
C THR A 162 -0.47 -25.20 -11.40
N THR A 163 -1.13 -25.69 -10.36
CA THR A 163 -0.49 -26.02 -9.08
C THR A 163 0.55 -27.12 -9.24
N ALA A 164 0.23 -28.20 -9.96
CA ALA A 164 1.15 -29.31 -10.16
C ALA A 164 2.42 -28.86 -10.93
N GLN A 165 2.27 -28.08 -11.99
CA GLN A 165 3.39 -27.54 -12.75
C GLN A 165 4.24 -26.55 -11.93
N ALA A 166 3.60 -25.65 -11.17
CA ALA A 166 4.30 -24.72 -10.30
C ALA A 166 5.06 -25.45 -9.18
N VAL A 167 4.45 -26.45 -8.53
CA VAL A 167 5.09 -27.30 -7.51
C VAL A 167 6.31 -28.02 -8.09
N ALA A 168 6.19 -28.62 -9.28
CA ALA A 168 7.30 -29.31 -9.93
C ALA A 168 8.47 -28.35 -10.20
N ARG A 169 8.19 -27.14 -10.70
CA ARG A 169 9.22 -26.13 -10.97
C ARG A 169 9.84 -25.57 -9.69
N LEU A 170 9.05 -25.17 -8.70
CA LEU A 170 9.54 -24.66 -7.41
C LEU A 170 10.41 -25.68 -6.68
N SER A 171 10.12 -26.97 -6.82
CA SER A 171 10.89 -28.05 -6.17
C SER A 171 12.21 -28.36 -6.87
N THR A 172 12.31 -28.16 -8.19
CA THR A 172 13.41 -28.69 -9.01
C THR A 172 14.24 -27.62 -9.71
N THR A 173 13.70 -26.40 -9.92
CA THR A 173 14.41 -25.31 -10.58
C THR A 173 14.86 -24.26 -9.58
N ASP A 174 15.71 -23.36 -10.03
CA ASP A 174 16.25 -22.27 -9.21
C ASP A 174 15.59 -20.93 -9.53
N ALA A 175 14.25 -20.92 -9.69
CA ALA A 175 13.51 -19.68 -9.93
C ALA A 175 13.72 -18.68 -8.77
N ASP A 176 14.03 -17.42 -9.11
CA ASP A 176 14.26 -16.32 -8.17
C ASP A 176 12.98 -15.49 -7.94
N ALA A 177 12.22 -15.28 -9.01
CA ALA A 177 10.89 -14.65 -8.92
C ALA A 177 9.86 -15.55 -9.60
N THR A 178 8.80 -15.89 -8.85
CA THR A 178 7.72 -16.76 -9.33
C THR A 178 6.37 -16.08 -9.15
N PHE A 179 5.53 -16.15 -10.16
CA PHE A 179 4.11 -15.80 -10.09
C PHE A 179 3.26 -17.03 -10.44
N VAL A 180 2.26 -17.32 -9.60
CA VAL A 180 1.28 -18.40 -9.83
C VAL A 180 -0.11 -17.83 -9.78
N HIS A 181 -0.94 -18.11 -10.77
CA HIS A 181 -2.31 -17.63 -10.86
C HIS A 181 -3.30 -18.78 -10.80
N LEU A 182 -4.28 -18.68 -9.91
CA LEU A 182 -5.40 -19.61 -9.72
C LEU A 182 -6.70 -18.91 -10.09
N ASP A 183 -7.54 -19.52 -10.93
CA ASP A 183 -8.70 -18.92 -11.60
C ASP A 183 -10.06 -19.42 -11.08
N GLU A 184 -10.09 -20.64 -10.50
CA GLU A 184 -11.36 -21.35 -10.27
C GLU A 184 -12.26 -20.70 -9.19
N VAL A 185 -11.70 -19.82 -8.33
CA VAL A 185 -12.51 -19.08 -7.37
C VAL A 185 -13.36 -18.04 -8.09
N ASP A 186 -12.79 -17.33 -9.08
CA ASP A 186 -13.52 -16.41 -9.93
C ASP A 186 -14.62 -17.14 -10.71
N GLY A 187 -14.30 -18.28 -11.35
CA GLY A 187 -15.28 -19.13 -12.04
C GLY A 187 -16.44 -19.54 -11.12
N ALA A 188 -16.17 -19.90 -9.86
CA ALA A 188 -17.20 -20.22 -8.89
C ALA A 188 -18.03 -18.98 -8.49
N GLY A 189 -17.40 -17.81 -8.38
CA GLY A 189 -18.04 -16.53 -8.13
C GLY A 189 -19.03 -16.18 -9.25
N HIS A 190 -18.63 -16.28 -10.50
CA HIS A 190 -19.49 -16.07 -11.67
C HIS A 190 -20.69 -16.99 -11.70
N TYR A 191 -20.48 -18.27 -11.42
CA TYR A 191 -21.52 -19.28 -11.59
C TYR A 191 -22.49 -19.35 -10.41
N TYR A 192 -22.01 -19.16 -9.17
CA TYR A 192 -22.80 -19.40 -7.96
C TYR A 192 -22.98 -18.15 -7.09
N GLY A 193 -22.17 -17.11 -7.28
CA GLY A 193 -22.10 -15.95 -6.39
C GLY A 193 -21.26 -16.18 -5.13
N ALA A 194 -20.67 -15.10 -4.59
CA ALA A 194 -19.75 -15.18 -3.45
C ALA A 194 -20.44 -15.56 -2.11
N ALA A 195 -21.78 -15.50 -2.04
CA ALA A 195 -22.53 -16.00 -0.87
C ALA A 195 -22.72 -17.52 -0.89
N ALA A 196 -22.53 -18.18 -2.03
CA ALA A 196 -22.87 -19.59 -2.19
C ALA A 196 -21.86 -20.53 -1.51
N PRO A 197 -22.30 -21.70 -0.99
CA PRO A 197 -21.40 -22.72 -0.46
C PRO A 197 -20.34 -23.18 -1.47
N LYS A 198 -20.64 -23.22 -2.74
CA LYS A 198 -19.72 -23.60 -3.82
C LYS A 198 -18.54 -22.63 -3.98
N TYR A 199 -18.77 -21.34 -3.80
CA TYR A 199 -17.68 -20.37 -3.74
C TYR A 199 -16.76 -20.59 -2.54
N LEU A 200 -17.34 -20.91 -1.36
CA LEU A 200 -16.54 -21.28 -0.19
C LEU A 200 -15.75 -22.59 -0.39
N ASP A 201 -16.31 -23.55 -1.14
CA ASP A 201 -15.60 -24.78 -1.52
C ASP A 201 -14.42 -24.47 -2.46
N ALA A 202 -14.59 -23.58 -3.44
CA ALA A 202 -13.51 -23.13 -4.32
C ALA A 202 -12.39 -22.43 -3.53
N LEU A 203 -12.72 -21.55 -2.57
CA LEU A 203 -11.74 -20.95 -1.67
C LEU A 203 -10.96 -21.99 -0.86
N ARG A 204 -11.60 -23.04 -0.35
CA ARG A 204 -10.92 -24.16 0.36
C ARG A 204 -9.97 -24.91 -0.56
N THR A 205 -10.37 -25.09 -1.82
CA THR A 205 -9.51 -25.74 -2.83
C THR A 205 -8.28 -24.88 -3.10
N ALA A 206 -8.47 -23.57 -3.34
CA ALA A 206 -7.37 -22.62 -3.52
C ALA A 206 -6.44 -22.57 -2.29
N ASP A 207 -6.98 -22.59 -1.06
CA ASP A 207 -6.17 -22.70 0.17
C ASP A 207 -5.28 -23.95 0.19
N SER A 208 -5.85 -25.09 -0.21
CA SER A 208 -5.07 -26.35 -0.31
C SER A 208 -3.94 -26.24 -1.33
N GLN A 209 -4.19 -25.58 -2.47
CA GLN A 209 -3.21 -25.33 -3.54
C GLN A 209 -2.13 -24.35 -3.06
N VAL A 210 -2.49 -23.27 -2.38
CA VAL A 210 -1.53 -22.39 -1.68
C VAL A 210 -0.65 -23.18 -0.74
N GLY A 211 -1.24 -24.09 0.06
CA GLY A 211 -0.48 -24.97 0.95
C GLY A 211 0.48 -25.89 0.21
N GLN A 212 0.15 -26.39 -0.98
CA GLN A 212 1.06 -27.20 -1.81
C GLN A 212 2.23 -26.36 -2.32
N LEU A 213 1.99 -25.16 -2.81
CA LEU A 213 3.02 -24.23 -3.28
C LEU A 213 3.99 -23.83 -2.16
N VAL A 214 3.45 -23.49 -0.99
CA VAL A 214 4.27 -23.17 0.19
C VAL A 214 5.12 -24.36 0.63
N ARG A 215 4.56 -25.57 0.63
CA ARG A 215 5.33 -26.80 0.93
C ARG A 215 6.42 -27.06 -0.10
N ALA A 216 6.15 -26.83 -1.40
CA ALA A 216 7.17 -26.99 -2.44
C ALA A 216 8.37 -26.08 -2.18
N VAL A 217 8.16 -24.86 -1.73
CA VAL A 217 9.21 -23.92 -1.32
C VAL A 217 9.94 -24.40 -0.06
N THR A 218 9.18 -24.67 1.01
CA THR A 218 9.78 -24.97 2.33
C THR A 218 10.46 -26.33 2.42
N SER A 219 10.17 -27.24 1.50
CA SER A 219 10.81 -28.57 1.41
C SER A 219 12.03 -28.61 0.49
N ARG A 220 12.45 -27.47 -0.06
CA ARG A 220 13.64 -27.39 -0.92
C ARG A 220 14.91 -27.74 -0.14
N PRO A 221 15.85 -28.49 -0.71
CA PRO A 221 17.14 -28.74 -0.05
C PRO A 221 17.90 -27.42 0.28
N GLY A 222 17.75 -26.38 -0.56
CA GLY A 222 18.38 -25.08 -0.40
C GLY A 222 17.63 -24.09 0.51
N TYR A 223 16.44 -24.43 1.00
CA TYR A 223 15.56 -23.50 1.72
C TYR A 223 16.23 -22.73 2.87
N ALA A 224 17.13 -23.39 3.62
CA ALA A 224 17.85 -22.77 4.73
C ALA A 224 18.80 -21.63 4.31
N SER A 225 19.30 -21.69 3.06
CA SER A 225 20.19 -20.66 2.46
C SER A 225 19.44 -19.68 1.56
N GLU A 226 18.12 -19.81 1.46
CA GLU A 226 17.25 -18.93 0.66
C GLU A 226 16.45 -18.01 1.58
N ASP A 227 16.20 -16.77 1.14
CA ASP A 227 15.32 -15.79 1.79
C ASP A 227 14.03 -15.64 0.98
N TRP A 228 13.02 -16.40 1.36
CA TRP A 228 11.76 -16.45 0.64
C TRP A 228 10.77 -15.39 1.12
N GLN A 229 10.32 -14.59 0.18
CA GLN A 229 9.15 -13.74 0.31
C GLN A 229 7.96 -14.42 -0.37
N ILE A 230 6.88 -14.67 0.38
CA ILE A 230 5.65 -15.30 -0.14
C ILE A 230 4.52 -14.30 0.01
N ILE A 231 3.86 -13.97 -1.11
CA ILE A 231 2.74 -13.03 -1.18
C ILE A 231 1.52 -13.76 -1.73
N VAL A 232 0.34 -13.55 -1.11
CA VAL A 232 -0.95 -14.00 -1.63
C VAL A 232 -1.83 -12.77 -1.81
N THR A 233 -2.52 -12.68 -2.96
CA THR A 233 -3.35 -11.53 -3.31
C THR A 233 -4.52 -11.94 -4.21
N ALA A 234 -5.45 -11.00 -4.45
CA ALA A 234 -6.48 -11.08 -5.48
C ALA A 234 -6.48 -9.79 -6.31
N ASP A 235 -6.94 -9.88 -7.53
CA ASP A 235 -7.09 -8.79 -8.48
C ASP A 235 -8.40 -8.00 -8.29
N HIS A 236 -9.47 -8.66 -7.85
CA HIS A 236 -10.76 -8.11 -7.46
C HIS A 236 -11.51 -9.09 -6.55
N GLY A 237 -12.68 -8.69 -6.08
CA GLY A 237 -13.61 -9.54 -5.37
C GLY A 237 -14.87 -9.84 -6.20
N HIS A 238 -15.89 -10.41 -5.55
CA HIS A 238 -17.18 -10.75 -6.17
C HIS A 238 -18.35 -10.25 -5.32
N THR A 239 -19.48 -9.92 -5.98
CA THR A 239 -20.74 -9.69 -5.29
C THR A 239 -21.30 -10.99 -4.74
N ASP A 240 -22.14 -10.89 -3.72
CA ASP A 240 -22.84 -12.05 -3.13
C ASP A 240 -23.74 -12.77 -4.16
N GLY A 241 -24.33 -12.03 -5.09
CA GLY A 241 -25.18 -12.56 -6.18
C GLY A 241 -24.41 -13.13 -7.36
N GLY A 242 -23.14 -12.91 -7.43
CA GLY A 242 -22.25 -13.29 -8.54
C GLY A 242 -21.89 -12.12 -9.46
N GLY A 243 -20.74 -12.29 -10.13
CA GLY A 243 -20.18 -11.28 -11.03
C GLY A 243 -19.36 -10.21 -10.29
N HIS A 244 -18.68 -9.44 -11.12
CA HIS A 244 -17.80 -8.31 -10.77
C HIS A 244 -17.78 -7.33 -11.97
N GLY A 245 -16.99 -6.27 -11.89
CA GLY A 245 -16.89 -5.23 -12.93
C GLY A 245 -17.56 -3.92 -12.52
N GLY A 246 -18.27 -3.91 -11.38
CA GLY A 246 -18.94 -2.75 -10.82
C GLY A 246 -18.11 -2.02 -9.77
N ASN A 247 -18.80 -1.27 -8.92
CA ASN A 247 -18.18 -0.41 -7.89
C ASN A 247 -18.57 -0.78 -6.46
N THR A 248 -19.23 -1.93 -6.24
CA THR A 248 -19.61 -2.33 -4.89
C THR A 248 -18.39 -2.62 -4.01
N PRO A 249 -18.50 -2.45 -2.67
CA PRO A 249 -17.41 -2.75 -1.76
C PRO A 249 -16.86 -4.17 -1.91
N GLN A 250 -17.73 -5.14 -2.23
CA GLN A 250 -17.34 -6.55 -2.37
C GLN A 250 -16.48 -6.77 -3.62
N GLU A 251 -16.77 -6.10 -4.73
CA GLU A 251 -16.02 -6.21 -5.99
C GLU A 251 -14.67 -5.48 -5.89
N ARG A 252 -14.64 -4.35 -5.19
CA ARG A 252 -13.46 -3.49 -5.06
C ARG A 252 -12.47 -3.95 -4.00
N GLN A 253 -12.90 -4.77 -3.02
CA GLN A 253 -12.02 -5.22 -1.96
C GLN A 253 -10.95 -6.17 -2.47
N THR A 254 -9.69 -5.82 -2.24
CA THR A 254 -8.54 -6.71 -2.44
C THR A 254 -7.73 -6.85 -1.14
N PHE A 255 -6.70 -7.69 -1.20
CA PHE A 255 -5.82 -7.93 -0.06
C PHE A 255 -4.39 -8.25 -0.49
N VAL A 256 -3.46 -8.04 0.42
CA VAL A 256 -2.08 -8.51 0.34
C VAL A 256 -1.74 -9.23 1.64
N ILE A 257 -1.46 -10.53 1.55
CA ILE A 257 -0.92 -11.32 2.66
C ILE A 257 0.52 -11.60 2.31
N ALA A 258 1.47 -11.19 3.15
CA ALA A 258 2.89 -11.32 2.86
C ALA A 258 3.66 -11.90 4.05
N LYS A 259 4.52 -12.90 3.77
CA LYS A 259 5.40 -13.55 4.74
C LYS A 259 6.84 -13.54 4.23
N GLY A 260 7.78 -13.38 5.12
CA GLY A 260 9.23 -13.36 4.82
C GLY A 260 9.93 -12.23 5.56
N THR A 261 11.19 -12.00 5.23
CA THR A 261 11.99 -10.93 5.82
C THR A 261 11.33 -9.57 5.59
N GLY A 262 11.20 -8.78 6.64
CA GLY A 262 10.56 -7.45 6.60
C GLY A 262 9.06 -7.45 6.91
N PHE A 263 8.40 -8.60 7.05
CA PHE A 263 6.99 -8.70 7.42
C PHE A 263 6.83 -9.22 8.85
N ALA A 264 6.33 -8.37 9.74
CA ALA A 264 6.13 -8.76 11.13
C ALA A 264 4.96 -9.75 11.27
N PRO A 265 5.10 -10.83 12.05
CA PRO A 265 4.02 -11.79 12.28
C PRO A 265 2.76 -11.13 12.85
N ARG A 266 1.59 -11.49 12.30
CA ARG A 266 0.27 -10.99 12.69
C ARG A 266 0.12 -9.46 12.59
N SER A 267 0.96 -8.79 11.82
CA SER A 267 0.81 -7.35 11.58
C SER A 267 -0.33 -7.09 10.58
N VAL A 268 -1.03 -5.99 10.81
CA VAL A 268 -2.07 -5.48 9.92
C VAL A 268 -1.63 -4.12 9.40
N ARG A 269 -1.72 -3.93 8.08
CA ARG A 269 -1.40 -2.69 7.38
C ARG A 269 -2.64 -2.18 6.65
N ASN A 270 -2.83 -0.87 6.65
CA ASN A 270 -3.96 -0.23 5.93
C ASN A 270 -3.47 0.65 4.77
N ASP A 271 -2.16 0.80 4.64
CA ASP A 271 -1.49 1.65 3.65
C ASP A 271 -0.94 0.88 2.44
N VAL A 272 -1.09 -0.46 2.42
CA VAL A 272 -0.59 -1.32 1.35
C VAL A 272 -1.66 -1.50 0.27
N LYS A 273 -1.28 -1.34 -0.99
CA LYS A 273 -2.12 -1.51 -2.18
C LYS A 273 -1.57 -2.67 -3.05
N ILE A 274 -2.39 -3.22 -3.94
CA ILE A 274 -1.93 -4.30 -4.84
C ILE A 274 -0.83 -3.83 -5.80
N SER A 275 -0.79 -2.54 -6.14
CA SER A 275 0.28 -1.95 -6.94
C SER A 275 1.66 -1.98 -6.24
N ASP A 276 1.72 -2.19 -4.92
CA ASP A 276 2.96 -2.31 -4.17
C ASP A 276 3.66 -3.66 -4.35
N ILE A 277 2.98 -4.67 -4.89
CA ILE A 277 3.52 -6.02 -5.07
C ILE A 277 4.72 -6.01 -6.03
N ALA A 278 4.58 -5.40 -7.20
CA ALA A 278 5.65 -5.33 -8.19
C ALA A 278 6.94 -4.71 -7.62
N PRO A 279 6.94 -3.49 -7.07
CA PRO A 279 8.16 -2.91 -6.50
C PRO A 279 8.67 -3.66 -5.26
N THR A 280 7.80 -4.36 -4.52
CA THR A 280 8.20 -5.18 -3.37
C THR A 280 8.99 -6.41 -3.82
N VAL A 281 8.50 -7.12 -4.83
CA VAL A 281 9.22 -8.26 -5.43
C VAL A 281 10.57 -7.81 -5.98
N LEU A 282 10.60 -6.76 -6.79
CA LEU A 282 11.84 -6.21 -7.36
C LEU A 282 12.85 -5.86 -6.26
N SER A 283 12.42 -5.14 -5.23
CA SER A 283 13.28 -4.76 -4.11
C SER A 283 13.83 -5.98 -3.37
N HIS A 284 13.00 -7.01 -3.17
CA HIS A 284 13.40 -8.24 -2.48
C HIS A 284 14.47 -9.00 -3.26
N VAL A 285 14.35 -9.10 -4.58
CA VAL A 285 15.37 -9.74 -5.43
C VAL A 285 16.57 -8.84 -5.75
N GLY A 286 16.72 -7.72 -5.03
CA GLY A 286 17.88 -6.84 -5.09
C GLY A 286 17.83 -5.76 -6.17
N ILE A 287 16.66 -5.48 -6.75
CA ILE A 287 16.47 -4.44 -7.76
C ILE A 287 15.76 -3.23 -7.14
N THR A 288 16.48 -2.13 -6.99
CA THR A 288 15.87 -0.88 -6.53
C THR A 288 14.97 -0.29 -7.63
N PRO A 289 13.67 -0.07 -7.37
CA PRO A 289 12.80 0.57 -8.35
C PRO A 289 13.33 1.93 -8.79
N ASN A 290 13.49 2.12 -10.11
CA ASN A 290 13.98 3.37 -10.66
C ASN A 290 12.85 4.42 -10.63
N PRO A 291 13.08 5.64 -10.11
CA PRO A 291 12.08 6.72 -10.12
C PRO A 291 11.55 7.05 -11.52
N ALA A 292 12.35 6.84 -12.58
CA ALA A 292 11.93 7.05 -13.97
C ALA A 292 10.85 6.06 -14.44
N TRP A 293 10.62 4.96 -13.72
CA TRP A 293 9.53 4.04 -14.02
C TRP A 293 8.16 4.58 -13.60
N GLN A 294 8.13 5.65 -12.80
CA GLN A 294 6.92 6.33 -12.35
C GLN A 294 5.87 5.37 -11.74
N LEU A 295 6.33 4.38 -10.98
CA LEU A 295 5.44 3.44 -10.30
C LEU A 295 4.51 4.18 -9.33
N ASP A 296 3.26 3.75 -9.24
CA ASP A 296 2.33 4.17 -8.19
C ASP A 296 2.58 3.39 -6.89
N GLY A 297 2.94 2.11 -7.04
CA GLY A 297 3.36 1.26 -5.93
C GLY A 297 4.74 1.62 -5.39
N LYS A 298 4.97 1.24 -4.13
CA LYS A 298 6.25 1.36 -3.42
C LYS A 298 6.59 0.01 -2.78
N PRO A 299 7.87 -0.33 -2.58
CA PRO A 299 8.21 -1.48 -1.76
C PRO A 299 7.54 -1.37 -0.39
N ILE A 300 6.82 -2.40 0.05
CA ILE A 300 6.04 -2.38 1.31
C ILE A 300 6.94 -2.04 2.51
N SER A 301 8.20 -2.47 2.48
CA SER A 301 9.21 -2.16 3.51
C SER A 301 9.57 -0.67 3.62
N THR A 302 9.27 0.12 2.59
CA THR A 302 9.55 1.57 2.55
C THR A 302 8.33 2.43 2.87
N LEU A 303 7.15 1.82 2.97
CA LEU A 303 5.93 2.53 3.35
C LEU A 303 5.98 2.90 4.83
N THR A 304 5.75 4.17 5.10
CA THR A 304 5.67 4.71 6.47
C THR A 304 4.36 5.46 6.63
N PRO A 305 3.68 5.32 7.77
CA PRO A 305 2.51 6.13 8.09
C PRO A 305 2.86 7.62 8.01
N ASP A 306 1.90 8.41 7.54
CA ASP A 306 2.02 9.87 7.57
C ASP A 306 1.29 10.50 8.77
N ALA A 307 1.15 11.83 8.76
CA ALA A 307 0.50 12.53 9.87
C ALA A 307 -1.00 12.20 9.97
N PHE A 308 -1.67 11.98 8.84
CA PHE A 308 -3.10 11.70 8.80
C PHE A 308 -3.43 10.33 9.36
N ASP A 309 -2.58 9.34 9.16
CA ASP A 309 -2.74 7.97 9.68
C ASP A 309 -2.82 7.93 11.22
N SER A 310 -2.22 8.92 11.89
CA SER A 310 -2.31 9.06 13.34
C SER A 310 -3.75 9.27 13.85
N LEU A 311 -4.66 9.66 12.99
CA LEU A 311 -6.07 9.90 13.30
C LEU A 311 -6.91 8.62 13.33
N ARG A 312 -6.45 7.50 12.76
CA ARG A 312 -7.23 6.27 12.65
C ARG A 312 -7.94 5.85 13.96
N PRO A 313 -7.31 5.90 15.13
CA PRO A 313 -8.00 5.55 16.38
C PRO A 313 -9.14 6.49 16.77
N ALA A 314 -9.17 7.72 16.24
CA ALA A 314 -10.16 8.76 16.53
C ALA A 314 -11.28 8.87 15.49
N LEU A 315 -11.21 8.11 14.39
CA LEU A 315 -12.24 8.12 13.35
C LEU A 315 -13.59 7.65 13.92
N ARG A 316 -14.66 8.24 13.43
CA ARG A 316 -16.04 7.97 13.88
C ARG A 316 -16.85 7.29 12.78
N THR A 317 -17.89 6.59 13.15
CA THR A 317 -18.91 6.12 12.21
C THR A 317 -19.85 7.29 11.91
N ARG A 318 -20.16 7.51 10.65
CA ARG A 318 -21.18 8.49 10.26
C ARG A 318 -22.56 8.02 10.76
N VAL A 319 -23.31 8.91 11.44
CA VAL A 319 -24.55 8.54 12.12
C VAL A 319 -25.69 8.33 11.12
N ASP A 320 -25.68 9.04 9.99
CA ASP A 320 -26.80 9.12 9.04
C ASP A 320 -26.68 8.14 7.88
N GLU A 321 -25.61 7.33 7.83
CA GLU A 321 -25.36 6.38 6.75
C GLU A 321 -26.05 5.03 6.98
N ALA A 322 -27.15 4.80 6.28
CA ALA A 322 -27.81 3.52 6.28
C ALA A 322 -27.01 2.46 5.51
N GLY A 323 -26.77 1.31 6.15
CA GLY A 323 -26.12 0.15 5.50
C GLY A 323 -24.61 0.02 5.74
N LEU A 324 -23.93 1.03 6.25
CA LEU A 324 -22.54 0.89 6.67
C LEU A 324 -22.46 0.11 8.00
N PRO A 325 -21.49 -0.80 8.17
CA PRO A 325 -21.26 -1.47 9.43
C PRO A 325 -20.99 -0.46 10.57
N SER A 326 -21.66 -0.58 11.70
CA SER A 326 -21.46 0.30 12.86
C SER A 326 -20.05 0.23 13.46
N THR A 327 -19.27 -0.78 13.09
CA THR A 327 -17.87 -0.94 13.46
C THR A 327 -16.92 -0.20 12.54
N LEU A 328 -17.37 0.24 11.36
CA LEU A 328 -16.57 1.00 10.42
C LEU A 328 -16.42 2.44 10.89
N LYS A 329 -15.25 2.77 11.39
CA LYS A 329 -14.90 4.14 11.80
C LYS A 329 -14.26 4.83 10.62
N GLY A 330 -14.88 5.89 10.14
CA GLY A 330 -14.56 6.41 8.83
C GLY A 330 -14.07 7.85 8.77
N TRP A 331 -14.46 8.75 9.70
CA TRP A 331 -14.23 10.17 9.54
C TRP A 331 -13.91 10.92 10.85
N THR A 332 -13.27 12.08 10.71
CA THR A 332 -13.14 13.10 11.77
C THR A 332 -12.87 14.47 11.14
N ASN A 333 -13.35 15.57 11.78
CA ASN A 333 -12.97 16.95 11.42
C ASN A 333 -11.75 17.43 12.22
N THR A 334 -11.24 16.65 13.15
CA THR A 334 -10.09 17.03 13.96
C THR A 334 -8.82 16.80 13.17
N ALA A 335 -8.11 17.87 12.83
CA ALA A 335 -6.82 17.77 12.17
C ALA A 335 -5.77 17.10 13.06
N PRO A 336 -4.79 16.37 12.48
CA PRO A 336 -3.70 15.79 13.25
C PRO A 336 -2.76 16.87 13.80
N SER A 337 -1.91 16.47 14.73
CA SER A 337 -0.98 17.38 15.40
C SER A 337 -0.16 18.20 14.40
N GLY A 338 -0.15 19.52 14.60
CA GLY A 338 0.56 20.49 13.76
C GLY A 338 -0.20 20.93 12.51
N TRP A 339 -1.26 20.24 12.11
CA TRP A 339 -2.16 20.65 11.04
C TRP A 339 -3.31 21.47 11.58
N THR A 340 -3.87 22.36 10.76
CA THR A 340 -5.06 23.16 11.09
C THR A 340 -5.97 23.26 9.89
N VAL A 341 -7.28 23.37 10.16
CA VAL A 341 -8.30 23.66 9.13
C VAL A 341 -8.87 25.05 9.41
N ASP A 342 -8.72 25.94 8.44
CA ASP A 342 -9.32 27.28 8.49
C ASP A 342 -10.66 27.28 7.75
N ASN A 343 -11.74 27.30 8.54
CA ASN A 343 -13.13 27.40 8.11
C ASN A 343 -13.73 28.80 8.33
N SER A 344 -12.89 29.82 8.50
CA SER A 344 -13.39 31.19 8.80
C SER A 344 -14.25 31.79 7.69
N ALA A 345 -14.06 31.31 6.44
CA ALA A 345 -14.88 31.73 5.30
C ALA A 345 -16.07 30.81 5.02
N MET A 346 -16.22 29.69 5.76
CA MET A 346 -17.32 28.74 5.61
C MET A 346 -18.64 29.34 6.14
N PRO A 347 -19.76 29.19 5.41
CA PRO A 347 -21.08 29.43 5.97
C PRO A 347 -21.38 28.52 7.17
N THR A 348 -22.37 28.91 7.98
CA THR A 348 -22.89 28.06 9.05
C THR A 348 -23.79 26.96 8.45
N GLY A 349 -23.85 25.78 9.09
CA GLY A 349 -24.68 24.66 8.64
C GLY A 349 -23.96 23.75 7.65
N GLY A 350 -24.74 23.07 6.83
CA GLY A 350 -24.28 21.96 5.98
C GLY A 350 -24.09 20.66 6.74
N VAL A 351 -23.76 19.58 6.02
CA VAL A 351 -23.48 18.28 6.62
C VAL A 351 -22.23 18.37 7.49
N THR A 352 -22.34 17.98 8.75
CA THR A 352 -21.29 18.20 9.76
C THR A 352 -19.98 17.47 9.43
N GLU A 353 -20.06 16.26 8.91
CA GLU A 353 -18.92 15.44 8.52
C GLU A 353 -18.09 16.10 7.44
N TRP A 354 -18.72 16.81 6.54
CA TRP A 354 -18.12 17.41 5.36
C TRP A 354 -17.93 18.93 5.48
N ARG A 355 -18.07 19.47 6.67
CA ARG A 355 -17.92 20.92 6.89
C ARG A 355 -16.45 21.33 6.95
N GLY A 356 -15.91 21.75 5.82
CA GLY A 356 -14.50 22.04 5.60
C GLY A 356 -13.70 20.77 5.32
N TRP A 357 -12.38 20.85 5.44
CA TRP A 357 -11.54 19.68 5.31
C TRP A 357 -11.84 18.67 6.41
N SER A 358 -12.11 17.44 6.01
CA SER A 358 -12.32 16.29 6.87
C SER A 358 -11.24 15.24 6.60
N PHE A 359 -11.14 14.26 7.47
CA PHE A 359 -10.16 13.15 7.34
C PHE A 359 -10.93 11.85 7.38
N ALA A 360 -10.72 11.01 6.38
CA ALA A 360 -11.45 9.76 6.19
C ALA A 360 -10.56 8.64 5.69
N THR A 361 -11.02 7.40 5.85
CA THR A 361 -10.44 6.25 5.16
C THR A 361 -11.08 6.09 3.78
N ASP A 362 -10.34 5.53 2.83
CA ASP A 362 -10.86 5.19 1.51
C ASP A 362 -12.07 4.25 1.60
N GLU A 363 -12.01 3.25 2.48
CA GLU A 363 -13.09 2.31 2.71
C GLU A 363 -14.39 2.97 3.16
N PHE A 364 -14.31 3.95 4.06
CA PHE A 364 -15.48 4.70 4.50
C PHE A 364 -15.97 5.65 3.40
N TRP A 365 -15.10 6.51 2.92
CA TRP A 365 -15.48 7.61 2.03
C TRP A 365 -16.04 7.13 0.68
N THR A 366 -15.43 6.11 0.07
CA THR A 366 -15.91 5.56 -1.20
C THR A 366 -17.16 4.70 -1.09
N ASN A 367 -17.54 4.26 0.13
CA ASN A 367 -18.73 3.45 0.36
C ASN A 367 -19.93 4.26 0.88
N THR A 368 -19.73 5.53 1.28
CA THR A 368 -20.83 6.40 1.71
C THR A 368 -21.68 6.86 0.54
N ASP A 369 -21.06 7.09 -0.62
CA ASP A 369 -21.76 7.44 -1.83
C ASP A 369 -21.10 6.80 -3.06
N LEU A 370 -21.81 5.87 -3.67
CA LEU A 370 -21.31 5.12 -4.82
C LEU A 370 -21.52 5.89 -6.11
N ALA A 371 -20.65 5.65 -7.09
CA ALA A 371 -20.72 6.23 -8.44
C ALA A 371 -20.44 7.76 -8.52
N GLN A 372 -19.91 8.37 -7.47
CA GLN A 372 -19.41 9.75 -7.48
C GLN A 372 -17.98 9.87 -8.03
N GLY A 373 -17.39 8.77 -8.46
CA GLY A 373 -16.00 8.73 -8.94
C GLY A 373 -14.95 8.78 -7.84
N ARG A 374 -15.35 8.61 -6.58
CA ARG A 374 -14.48 8.55 -5.39
C ARG A 374 -13.53 7.36 -5.46
N GLU A 375 -13.95 6.31 -6.17
CA GLU A 375 -13.18 5.08 -6.42
C GLU A 375 -11.91 5.33 -7.22
N THR A 376 -11.76 6.50 -7.85
CA THR A 376 -10.51 6.88 -8.51
C THR A 376 -9.39 7.28 -7.53
N ASN A 377 -9.68 7.46 -6.24
CA ASN A 377 -8.72 7.90 -5.21
C ASN A 377 -7.73 6.79 -4.78
N VAL A 378 -7.23 6.03 -5.73
CA VAL A 378 -6.37 4.85 -5.49
C VAL A 378 -4.96 5.17 -5.00
N ARG A 379 -4.51 6.44 -5.10
CA ARG A 379 -3.18 6.87 -4.68
C ARG A 379 -3.10 7.33 -3.23
N ALA A 380 -4.24 7.66 -2.63
CA ALA A 380 -4.32 7.87 -1.19
C ALA A 380 -4.15 6.56 -0.42
N ARG A 381 -3.60 6.63 0.79
CA ARG A 381 -3.29 5.48 1.64
C ARG A 381 -3.81 5.70 3.04
N ASP A 382 -4.45 4.68 3.63
CA ASP A 382 -5.00 4.67 4.98
C ASP A 382 -5.94 5.86 5.25
N VAL A 383 -5.50 6.89 5.95
CA VAL A 383 -6.29 8.09 6.27
C VAL A 383 -5.79 9.26 5.44
N PHE A 384 -6.68 9.94 4.75
CA PHE A 384 -6.38 11.10 3.92
C PHE A 384 -7.32 12.28 4.23
N ALA A 385 -6.90 13.47 3.83
CA ALA A 385 -7.72 14.67 3.91
C ALA A 385 -8.64 14.78 2.69
N VAL A 386 -9.90 15.18 2.90
CA VAL A 386 -10.90 15.40 1.85
C VAL A 386 -11.69 16.68 2.10
N ALA A 387 -11.89 17.47 1.06
CA ALA A 387 -12.85 18.55 0.99
C ALA A 387 -13.89 18.18 -0.07
N ASP A 388 -15.16 18.13 0.32
CA ASP A 388 -16.27 17.69 -0.52
C ASP A 388 -17.44 18.67 -0.34
N SER A 389 -17.67 19.52 -1.36
CA SER A 389 -18.69 20.53 -1.31
C SER A 389 -20.07 20.01 -1.74
N ASP A 390 -20.13 18.92 -2.48
CA ASP A 390 -21.36 18.23 -2.85
C ASP A 390 -22.02 17.66 -1.57
N GLU A 391 -21.30 16.81 -0.87
CA GLU A 391 -21.76 16.24 0.38
C GLU A 391 -22.08 17.27 1.47
N TRP A 392 -21.32 18.35 1.54
CA TRP A 392 -21.59 19.40 2.52
C TRP A 392 -22.90 20.11 2.23
N ASP A 393 -23.24 20.33 0.96
CA ASP A 393 -24.44 21.05 0.51
C ASP A 393 -25.73 20.25 0.67
N ASP A 394 -25.65 18.95 0.96
CA ASP A 394 -26.81 18.08 1.20
C ASP A 394 -27.65 18.45 2.44
N ALA A 395 -27.15 19.32 3.29
CA ALA A 395 -27.90 19.86 4.41
C ALA A 395 -27.97 21.38 4.38
N ALA A 396 -29.07 21.95 4.91
CA ALA A 396 -29.29 23.37 4.92
C ALA A 396 -28.13 24.15 5.55
N HIS A 397 -27.68 25.21 4.85
CA HIS A 397 -26.60 26.07 5.31
C HIS A 397 -26.88 27.54 5.02
N GLY A 398 -26.06 28.45 5.61
CA GLY A 398 -26.11 29.90 5.37
C GLY A 398 -25.67 30.24 3.94
N THR A 399 -25.93 31.48 3.54
CA THR A 399 -25.51 31.99 2.22
C THR A 399 -23.99 32.00 2.08
N GLY A 400 -23.50 31.57 0.92
CA GLY A 400 -22.08 31.48 0.59
C GLY A 400 -21.72 30.12 0.03
N GLN A 401 -20.48 29.97 -0.35
CA GLN A 401 -19.94 28.74 -0.89
C GLN A 401 -19.09 28.02 0.16
N PHE A 402 -18.81 26.76 -0.06
CA PHE A 402 -17.73 26.05 0.64
C PHE A 402 -16.41 26.79 0.39
N ASP A 403 -15.69 27.16 1.44
CA ASP A 403 -14.37 27.79 1.37
C ASP A 403 -13.56 27.40 2.61
N SER A 404 -12.69 26.45 2.44
CA SER A 404 -11.89 25.88 3.53
C SER A 404 -10.44 25.68 3.13
N THR A 405 -9.52 25.90 4.07
CA THR A 405 -8.09 25.75 3.84
C THR A 405 -7.48 24.78 4.85
N LEU A 406 -6.88 23.69 4.36
CA LEU A 406 -6.04 22.79 5.14
C LEU A 406 -4.62 23.34 5.17
N ILE A 407 -4.06 23.54 6.37
CA ILE A 407 -2.75 24.17 6.56
C ILE A 407 -1.81 23.16 7.24
N SER A 408 -0.66 22.90 6.60
CA SER A 408 0.35 21.98 7.10
C SER A 408 1.11 22.50 8.32
N PRO A 409 1.80 21.62 9.07
CA PRO A 409 2.87 22.07 9.95
C PRO A 409 3.97 22.77 9.14
N SER A 410 4.93 23.36 9.87
CA SER A 410 6.11 23.96 9.27
C SER A 410 7.11 22.86 8.91
N PHE A 411 7.51 22.79 7.65
CA PHE A 411 8.58 21.91 7.18
C PHE A 411 9.91 22.65 7.12
N PRO A 412 11.01 22.08 7.63
CA PRO A 412 12.33 22.70 7.54
C PRO A 412 12.84 22.67 6.10
N VAL A 413 13.48 23.76 5.66
CA VAL A 413 14.12 23.88 4.35
C VAL A 413 15.40 24.68 4.46
N THR A 414 16.26 24.58 3.45
CA THR A 414 17.50 25.37 3.35
C THR A 414 17.32 26.51 2.36
N GLY A 415 17.51 27.75 2.82
CA GLY A 415 17.42 28.92 1.96
C GLY A 415 18.50 28.94 0.87
N GLY A 416 18.13 29.38 -0.34
CA GLY A 416 19.02 29.42 -1.50
C GLY A 416 19.12 28.09 -2.26
N THR A 417 18.30 27.06 -1.90
CA THR A 417 18.24 25.76 -2.57
C THR A 417 16.90 25.56 -3.32
N VAL A 418 16.70 24.37 -3.86
CA VAL A 418 15.42 23.93 -4.41
C VAL A 418 14.88 22.83 -3.52
N ALA A 419 13.69 23.03 -2.95
CA ALA A 419 12.95 22.00 -2.24
C ALA A 419 11.97 21.29 -3.17
N THR A 420 11.63 20.04 -2.85
CA THR A 420 10.57 19.29 -3.52
C THR A 420 9.37 19.18 -2.60
N VAL A 421 8.23 19.71 -3.02
CA VAL A 421 6.92 19.49 -2.38
C VAL A 421 6.29 18.28 -3.05
N SER A 422 5.84 17.30 -2.27
CA SER A 422 5.16 16.10 -2.76
C SER A 422 3.88 15.83 -2.00
N TYR A 423 2.85 15.35 -2.70
CA TYR A 423 1.59 14.87 -2.11
C TYR A 423 0.82 14.02 -3.12
N ALA A 424 0.07 13.03 -2.65
CA ALA A 424 -0.94 12.37 -3.46
C ALA A 424 -2.19 13.25 -3.52
N THR A 425 -2.86 13.29 -4.67
CA THR A 425 -4.04 14.13 -4.86
C THR A 425 -5.01 13.53 -5.87
N ASN A 426 -6.30 13.63 -5.57
CA ASN A 426 -7.37 13.39 -6.51
C ASN A 426 -8.33 14.61 -6.44
N TYR A 427 -8.31 15.41 -7.50
CA TYR A 427 -9.19 16.56 -7.67
C TYR A 427 -10.15 16.27 -8.81
N ARG A 428 -11.43 16.24 -8.51
CA ARG A 428 -12.49 15.98 -9.47
C ARG A 428 -13.36 17.20 -9.63
N VAL A 429 -13.65 17.57 -10.88
CA VAL A 429 -14.44 18.77 -11.22
C VAL A 429 -15.85 18.36 -11.59
N ASP A 430 -16.82 19.01 -10.93
CA ASP A 430 -18.24 18.96 -11.27
C ASP A 430 -18.94 20.26 -10.89
N GLY A 431 -18.55 21.37 -11.51
CA GLY A 431 -19.17 22.67 -11.25
C GLY A 431 -18.16 23.78 -10.95
N PRO A 432 -18.63 24.90 -10.40
CA PRO A 432 -17.78 26.05 -10.09
C PRO A 432 -16.99 25.81 -8.80
N GLN A 433 -15.81 25.17 -8.93
CA GLN A 433 -14.92 24.88 -7.82
C GLN A 433 -13.48 25.26 -8.15
N THR A 434 -12.68 25.49 -7.11
CA THR A 434 -11.23 25.72 -7.23
C THR A 434 -10.46 24.93 -6.19
N GLY A 435 -9.33 24.35 -6.59
CA GLY A 435 -8.33 23.78 -5.69
C GLY A 435 -7.03 24.56 -5.86
N ASP A 436 -6.58 25.24 -4.82
CA ASP A 436 -5.37 26.07 -4.85
C ASP A 436 -4.39 25.61 -3.78
N VAL A 437 -3.18 25.24 -4.20
CA VAL A 437 -2.06 25.02 -3.28
C VAL A 437 -1.25 26.29 -3.19
N LEU A 438 -1.08 26.79 -1.97
CA LEU A 438 -0.24 27.94 -1.71
C LEU A 438 0.91 27.53 -0.78
N ILE A 439 2.00 28.27 -0.82
CA ILE A 439 3.17 28.10 0.04
C ILE A 439 3.48 29.38 0.77
N SER A 440 3.82 29.28 2.05
CA SER A 440 4.33 30.42 2.83
C SER A 440 5.74 30.13 3.34
N PHE A 441 6.61 31.14 3.32
CA PHE A 441 8.00 31.09 3.76
C PHE A 441 8.16 31.79 5.10
N ASN A 442 8.80 31.12 6.09
CA ASN A 442 9.02 31.63 7.45
C ASN A 442 7.77 32.25 8.10
N GLY A 443 6.57 31.71 7.83
CA GLY A 443 5.31 32.20 8.35
C GLY A 443 4.81 33.50 7.69
N GLY A 444 5.38 33.91 6.57
CA GLY A 444 4.90 35.05 5.77
C GLY A 444 3.56 34.77 5.05
N ALA A 445 3.10 35.72 4.26
CA ALA A 445 1.88 35.56 3.48
C ALA A 445 1.95 34.40 2.49
N PRO A 446 0.89 33.59 2.35
CA PRO A 446 0.82 32.52 1.36
C PRO A 446 0.90 33.04 -0.08
N GLN A 447 1.64 32.35 -0.92
CA GLN A 447 1.82 32.64 -2.34
C GLN A 447 1.35 31.44 -3.18
N PRO A 448 0.78 31.65 -4.38
CA PRO A 448 0.34 30.57 -5.26
C PRO A 448 1.50 29.61 -5.63
N LEU A 449 1.26 28.30 -5.52
CA LEU A 449 2.18 27.26 -5.93
C LEU A 449 1.63 26.41 -7.07
N LYS A 450 0.38 25.97 -6.95
CA LYS A 450 -0.31 25.12 -7.92
C LYS A 450 -1.80 25.42 -7.90
N ALA A 451 -2.47 25.29 -9.04
CA ALA A 451 -3.91 25.46 -9.15
C ALA A 451 -4.51 24.29 -9.94
N TYR A 452 -5.64 23.76 -9.44
CA TYR A 452 -6.43 22.72 -10.09
C TYR A 452 -7.74 23.32 -10.60
N ARG A 453 -8.04 23.09 -11.87
CA ARG A 453 -9.25 23.55 -12.58
C ARG A 453 -9.80 22.50 -13.53
N ALA A 454 -9.22 21.30 -13.52
CA ALA A 454 -9.60 20.12 -14.28
C ALA A 454 -9.28 18.87 -13.46
N ASP A 455 -9.87 17.74 -13.82
CA ASP A 455 -9.63 16.46 -13.16
C ASP A 455 -8.13 16.13 -13.09
N VAL A 456 -7.67 15.78 -11.90
CA VAL A 456 -6.28 15.36 -11.64
C VAL A 456 -6.29 14.21 -10.64
N ASN A 457 -5.60 13.12 -10.96
CA ASN A 457 -5.34 12.02 -10.04
C ASN A 457 -3.87 11.60 -10.17
N THR A 458 -3.02 12.05 -9.26
CA THR A 458 -1.57 11.89 -9.37
C THR A 458 -0.86 11.97 -8.02
N VAL A 459 0.43 11.65 -8.02
CA VAL A 459 1.37 12.09 -6.97
C VAL A 459 2.15 13.26 -7.51
N GLU A 460 1.84 14.47 -7.01
CA GLU A 460 2.56 15.68 -7.38
C GLU A 460 3.98 15.69 -6.81
N LYS A 461 4.90 16.25 -7.60
CA LYS A 461 6.28 16.54 -7.20
C LYS A 461 6.66 17.90 -7.76
N LEU A 462 6.55 18.94 -6.95
CA LEU A 462 6.75 20.33 -7.34
C LEU A 462 8.11 20.82 -6.85
N ALA A 463 8.96 21.25 -7.79
CA ALA A 463 10.22 21.91 -7.46
C ALA A 463 9.95 23.37 -7.05
N VAL A 464 10.42 23.76 -5.87
CA VAL A 464 10.20 25.09 -5.27
C VAL A 464 11.55 25.73 -4.98
N ALA A 465 11.83 26.89 -5.62
CA ALA A 465 12.98 27.70 -5.24
C ALA A 465 12.77 28.31 -3.85
N VAL A 466 13.65 27.99 -2.91
CA VAL A 466 13.60 28.50 -1.54
C VAL A 466 14.42 29.79 -1.46
N PRO A 467 13.83 30.96 -1.16
CA PRO A 467 14.58 32.22 -1.07
C PRO A 467 15.69 32.16 -0.03
N ALA A 468 16.76 32.94 -0.23
CA ALA A 468 17.87 33.03 0.71
C ALA A 468 17.35 33.49 2.10
N GLY A 469 17.84 32.86 3.18
CA GLY A 469 17.44 33.17 4.56
C GLY A 469 16.12 32.53 4.99
N VAL A 470 15.42 31.80 4.11
CA VAL A 470 14.25 31.00 4.50
C VAL A 470 14.72 29.70 5.14
N THR A 471 14.11 29.35 6.26
CA THR A 471 14.41 28.12 7.04
C THR A 471 13.21 27.18 7.17
N SER A 472 12.01 27.66 6.79
CA SER A 472 10.80 26.85 6.88
C SER A 472 9.76 27.24 5.86
N VAL A 473 8.92 26.28 5.47
CA VAL A 473 7.76 26.49 4.61
C VAL A 473 6.51 25.84 5.22
N ARG A 474 5.34 26.38 4.87
CA ARG A 474 4.04 25.74 5.10
C ARG A 474 3.27 25.66 3.79
N LEU A 475 2.47 24.62 3.66
CA LEU A 475 1.56 24.40 2.55
C LEU A 475 0.14 24.71 2.98
N HIS A 476 -0.64 25.31 2.09
CA HIS A 476 -2.03 25.66 2.30
C HIS A 476 -2.82 25.09 1.12
N PHE A 477 -3.75 24.19 1.39
CA PHE A 477 -4.63 23.56 0.40
C PHE A 477 -6.01 24.19 0.55
N ARG A 478 -6.33 25.17 -0.29
CA ARG A 478 -7.62 25.87 -0.25
C ARG A 478 -8.55 25.31 -1.32
N TYR A 479 -9.70 24.83 -0.88
CA TYR A 479 -10.77 24.38 -1.74
C TYR A 479 -11.98 25.32 -1.61
N THR A 480 -12.57 25.70 -2.76
CA THR A 480 -13.85 26.39 -2.83
C THR A 480 -14.78 25.66 -3.78
N GLY A 481 -16.07 25.58 -3.45
CA GLY A 481 -17.06 24.90 -4.28
C GLY A 481 -18.48 25.28 -3.91
N THR A 482 -19.41 24.96 -4.80
CA THR A 482 -20.86 25.16 -4.57
C THR A 482 -21.54 23.94 -5.14
N ASN A 483 -21.98 23.01 -4.30
CA ASN A 483 -22.53 21.72 -4.73
C ASN A 483 -21.69 21.12 -5.88
N SER A 484 -20.39 21.04 -5.64
CA SER A 484 -19.40 20.62 -6.65
C SER A 484 -18.62 19.47 -6.05
N SER A 485 -17.95 18.67 -6.89
CA SER A 485 -17.25 17.48 -6.49
C SER A 485 -16.14 17.72 -5.44
N PHE A 486 -15.17 16.86 -5.32
CA PHE A 486 -14.24 16.78 -4.18
C PHE A 486 -12.79 17.05 -4.54
N TRP A 487 -11.99 17.24 -3.51
CA TRP A 487 -10.53 17.24 -3.55
C TRP A 487 -9.95 16.42 -2.40
N THR A 488 -9.08 15.45 -2.70
CA THR A 488 -8.33 14.71 -1.68
C THR A 488 -6.84 15.07 -1.71
N VAL A 489 -6.22 15.05 -0.54
CA VAL A 489 -4.78 15.28 -0.34
C VAL A 489 -4.25 14.27 0.67
N ASP A 490 -3.10 13.67 0.37
CA ASP A 490 -2.47 12.66 1.20
C ASP A 490 -0.94 12.65 1.04
N GLN A 491 -0.22 12.00 1.96
CA GLN A 491 1.23 11.79 1.93
C GLN A 491 2.01 13.09 1.67
N VAL A 492 1.61 14.17 2.33
CA VAL A 492 2.22 15.49 2.14
C VAL A 492 3.62 15.53 2.75
N GLY A 493 4.60 15.90 1.93
CA GLY A 493 5.98 16.04 2.35
C GLY A 493 6.73 17.18 1.65
N VAL A 494 7.76 17.66 2.31
CA VAL A 494 8.73 18.63 1.74
C VAL A 494 10.13 18.12 2.03
N THR A 495 10.94 18.01 0.98
CA THR A 495 12.35 17.61 1.06
C THR A 495 13.20 18.62 0.32
N GLY A 496 14.37 18.99 0.89
CA GLY A 496 15.28 19.97 0.27
C GLY A 496 16.49 20.25 1.13
#